data_bb175e76789cfebc9c4e40452ea037c4
#
_entry.id   bb175e76789cfebc9c4e40452ea037c4
#
_cell.length_a   1.000
_cell.length_b   1.000
_cell.length_c   1.000
_cell.angle_alpha   90.00
_cell.angle_beta   90.00
_cell.angle_gamma   90.00
#
_symmetry.space_group_name_H-M   'P 1'
#
loop_
_entity.id
_entity.type
_entity.pdbx_description
1 polymer ?
#
loop_
_entity_poly.entity_id
_entity_poly.type
_entity_poly.pdbx_seq_one_letter_code
_entity_poly.pdbx_strand_id
1 'polypeptide(L)'
;LMGIETNFGTYVGKMDILSSLATLSFDQRRSKFFTNELILLLKLVDANQVDYKTLYGSWAGAFGFFQFMPSTITNYAIDHNKDNYIDLKDNADAYPSAANYLNKIGWKKNEPCFYKIELNENIPKKFLNTSAKKIHSKKKLKSFKKYIKNYSILNFLDENHNVAIITPDKDIIPGAETLNPAYIVFDNYEIILQWNRSLRFALAVCTLKDKIKNEI
;
A
#
# COMPACT_ATOMS: atom_id res chain seq x y z
N LEU A 1 7.24 -2.96 2.50
CA LEU A 1 6.73 -1.59 2.63
C LEU A 1 7.85 -0.61 2.98
N MET A 2 8.56 -0.80 4.09
CA MET A 2 9.66 0.08 4.53
C MET A 2 10.71 0.33 3.42
N GLY A 3 11.09 -0.72 2.67
CA GLY A 3 12.03 -0.57 1.55
C GLY A 3 11.52 0.36 0.45
N ILE A 4 10.22 0.32 0.14
CA ILE A 4 9.63 1.17 -0.92
C ILE A 4 9.34 2.59 -0.40
N GLU A 5 8.87 2.74 0.84
CA GLU A 5 8.51 4.04 1.41
C GLU A 5 9.74 4.88 1.75
N THR A 6 10.76 4.29 2.36
CA THR A 6 11.87 5.05 2.96
C THR A 6 13.25 4.50 2.66
N ASN A 7 13.38 3.60 1.66
CA ASN A 7 14.64 2.91 1.39
C ASN A 7 15.24 2.30 2.67
N PHE A 8 14.45 1.44 3.32
CA PHE A 8 14.80 0.78 4.59
C PHE A 8 15.15 1.76 5.73
N GLY A 9 14.40 2.87 5.82
CA GLY A 9 14.56 3.87 6.88
C GLY A 9 15.66 4.91 6.64
N THR A 10 16.39 4.82 5.52
CA THR A 10 17.48 5.77 5.21
C THR A 10 16.96 7.16 4.81
N TYR A 11 15.71 7.27 4.37
CA TYR A 11 15.10 8.52 3.94
C TYR A 11 13.64 8.64 4.42
N VAL A 12 13.44 9.24 5.58
CA VAL A 12 12.13 9.42 6.22
C VAL A 12 11.50 10.80 5.96
N GLY A 13 12.17 11.67 5.20
CA GLY A 13 11.78 13.06 5.00
C GLY A 13 12.34 14.00 6.07
N LYS A 14 12.41 15.30 5.72
CA LYS A 14 13.00 16.36 6.57
C LYS A 14 12.08 17.57 6.77
N MET A 15 10.83 17.49 6.29
CA MET A 15 9.89 18.58 6.43
C MET A 15 9.26 18.57 7.81
N ASP A 16 9.11 19.74 8.42
CA ASP A 16 8.30 19.90 9.61
C ASP A 16 6.83 19.57 9.30
N ILE A 17 6.31 18.52 9.97
CA ILE A 17 4.99 17.95 9.65
C ILE A 17 3.86 18.89 10.07
N LEU A 18 4.00 19.58 11.21
CA LEU A 18 2.99 20.54 11.66
C LEU A 18 2.83 21.66 10.66
N SER A 19 3.93 22.29 10.24
CA SER A 19 3.94 23.34 9.22
C SER A 19 3.42 22.85 7.87
N SER A 20 3.80 21.63 7.48
CA SER A 20 3.33 21.02 6.23
C SER A 20 1.81 20.81 6.23
N LEU A 21 1.26 20.22 7.30
CA LEU A 21 -0.18 19.98 7.42
C LEU A 21 -0.96 21.29 7.56
N ALA A 22 -0.45 22.26 8.31
CA ALA A 22 -1.07 23.60 8.42
C ALA A 22 -1.14 24.28 7.04
N THR A 23 -0.07 24.27 6.27
CA THR A 23 -0.02 24.83 4.91
C THR A 23 -1.02 24.13 3.99
N LEU A 24 -1.03 22.80 4.00
CA LEU A 24 -1.92 22.00 3.15
C LEU A 24 -3.39 22.09 3.59
N SER A 25 -3.66 22.33 4.86
CA SER A 25 -5.03 22.56 5.33
C SER A 25 -5.61 23.90 4.82
N PHE A 26 -4.75 24.86 4.52
CA PHE A 26 -5.13 26.14 3.92
C PHE A 26 -5.35 26.01 2.39
N ASP A 27 -4.70 25.06 1.71
CA ASP A 27 -4.91 24.81 0.27
C ASP A 27 -6.30 24.19 0.01
N GLN A 28 -7.14 24.90 -0.73
CA GLN A 28 -8.54 24.51 -0.96
C GLN A 28 -8.75 23.15 -1.61
N ARG A 29 -7.78 22.63 -2.39
CA ARG A 29 -7.92 21.36 -3.15
C ARG A 29 -8.21 20.14 -2.28
N ARG A 30 -7.63 20.06 -1.07
CA ARG A 30 -7.78 18.97 -0.12
C ARG A 30 -7.87 19.45 1.33
N SER A 31 -8.27 20.69 1.55
CA SER A 31 -8.30 21.36 2.85
C SER A 31 -8.94 20.49 3.94
N LYS A 32 -10.13 19.98 3.72
CA LYS A 32 -10.84 19.15 4.71
C LYS A 32 -10.03 17.91 5.14
N PHE A 33 -9.35 17.26 4.21
CA PHE A 33 -8.52 16.09 4.52
C PHE A 33 -7.32 16.50 5.39
N PHE A 34 -6.55 17.51 4.97
CA PHE A 34 -5.36 17.94 5.70
C PHE A 34 -5.68 18.61 7.03
N THR A 35 -6.81 19.32 7.14
CA THR A 35 -7.30 19.84 8.42
C THR A 35 -7.59 18.71 9.42
N ASN A 36 -8.22 17.63 8.97
CA ASN A 36 -8.44 16.47 9.83
C ASN A 36 -7.12 15.82 10.27
N GLU A 37 -6.16 15.65 9.37
CA GLU A 37 -4.84 15.12 9.71
C GLU A 37 -4.11 16.02 10.72
N LEU A 38 -4.16 17.34 10.53
CA LEU A 38 -3.57 18.31 11.46
C LEU A 38 -4.20 18.20 12.86
N ILE A 39 -5.54 18.15 12.94
CA ILE A 39 -6.25 18.03 14.23
C ILE A 39 -5.87 16.71 14.92
N LEU A 40 -5.78 15.62 14.20
CA LEU A 40 -5.36 14.33 14.76
C LEU A 40 -3.92 14.38 15.27
N LEU A 41 -3.01 15.02 14.52
CA LEU A 41 -1.63 15.18 14.95
C LEU A 41 -1.54 16.00 16.25
N LEU A 42 -2.28 17.12 16.34
CA LEU A 42 -2.32 17.96 17.55
C LEU A 42 -2.85 17.15 18.75
N LYS A 43 -3.85 16.29 18.56
CA LYS A 43 -4.35 15.42 19.64
C LYS A 43 -3.31 14.38 20.07
N LEU A 44 -2.53 13.80 19.15
CA LEU A 44 -1.46 12.87 19.48
C LEU A 44 -0.35 13.54 20.28
N VAL A 45 -0.01 14.78 19.95
CA VAL A 45 0.97 15.61 20.70
C VAL A 45 0.43 15.99 22.08
N ASP A 46 -0.82 16.48 22.17
CA ASP A 46 -1.46 16.86 23.43
C ASP A 46 -1.59 15.68 24.41
N ALA A 47 -1.84 14.48 23.86
CA ALA A 47 -1.87 13.24 24.65
C ALA A 47 -0.47 12.68 24.99
N ASN A 48 0.61 13.36 24.62
CA ASN A 48 1.99 12.91 24.75
C ASN A 48 2.27 11.55 24.11
N GLN A 49 1.53 11.16 23.10
CA GLN A 49 1.75 9.89 22.38
C GLN A 49 2.87 9.99 21.33
N VAL A 50 3.16 11.20 20.85
CA VAL A 50 4.27 11.48 19.93
C VAL A 50 5.01 12.73 20.40
N ASP A 51 6.34 12.75 20.30
CA ASP A 51 7.15 13.92 20.62
C ASP A 51 7.13 14.91 19.45
N TYR A 52 6.59 16.11 19.66
CA TYR A 52 6.54 17.17 18.64
C TYR A 52 7.91 17.56 18.09
N LYS A 53 8.99 17.40 18.87
CA LYS A 53 10.37 17.71 18.46
C LYS A 53 10.90 16.74 17.39
N THR A 54 10.31 15.55 17.27
CA THR A 54 10.72 14.52 16.32
C THR A 54 9.83 14.48 15.06
N LEU A 55 8.83 15.35 14.95
CA LEU A 55 7.83 15.37 13.87
C LEU A 55 8.37 15.92 12.54
N TYR A 56 9.42 15.30 12.02
CA TYR A 56 9.94 15.54 10.67
C TYR A 56 9.63 14.35 9.77
N GLY A 57 9.17 14.64 8.56
CA GLY A 57 8.76 13.60 7.62
C GLY A 57 8.57 14.13 6.20
N SER A 58 7.54 13.64 5.51
CA SER A 58 7.22 14.07 4.15
C SER A 58 6.56 15.46 4.14
N TRP A 59 6.61 16.11 2.97
CA TRP A 59 5.91 17.38 2.72
C TRP A 59 4.38 17.27 2.87
N ALA A 60 3.83 16.06 2.80
CA ALA A 60 2.40 15.79 2.91
C ALA A 60 1.95 15.36 4.33
N GLY A 61 2.86 15.38 5.32
CA GLY A 61 2.52 15.08 6.71
C GLY A 61 2.64 13.61 7.11
N ALA A 62 3.20 12.77 6.26
CA ALA A 62 3.50 11.38 6.62
C ALA A 62 4.88 11.27 7.29
N PHE A 63 5.02 10.39 8.29
CA PHE A 63 6.29 10.24 8.97
C PHE A 63 6.62 8.79 9.39
N GLY A 64 7.90 8.61 9.82
CA GLY A 64 8.42 7.32 10.25
C GLY A 64 8.79 6.39 9.09
N PHE A 65 9.29 5.23 9.42
CA PHE A 65 9.80 4.25 8.46
C PHE A 65 8.77 3.77 7.44
N PHE A 66 7.50 3.78 7.82
CA PHE A 66 6.38 3.33 7.01
C PHE A 66 5.48 4.46 6.52
N GLN A 67 5.89 5.72 6.68
CA GLN A 67 5.20 6.92 6.19
C GLN A 67 3.72 6.97 6.60
N PHE A 68 3.46 6.82 7.91
CA PHE A 68 2.11 6.90 8.45
C PHE A 68 1.61 8.35 8.46
N MET A 69 0.36 8.54 8.05
CA MET A 69 -0.39 9.77 8.30
C MET A 69 -0.88 9.82 9.75
N PRO A 70 -1.14 10.99 10.34
CA PRO A 70 -1.68 11.10 11.70
C PRO A 70 -2.92 10.23 11.95
N SER A 71 -3.84 10.14 11.00
CA SER A 71 -4.99 9.24 11.07
C SER A 71 -4.61 7.77 11.12
N THR A 72 -3.55 7.38 10.43
CA THR A 72 -3.01 6.01 10.45
C THR A 72 -2.38 5.70 11.80
N ILE A 73 -1.66 6.67 12.38
CA ILE A 73 -1.09 6.55 13.74
C ILE A 73 -2.20 6.34 14.76
N THR A 74 -3.20 7.22 14.77
CA THR A 74 -4.33 7.16 15.70
C THR A 74 -5.05 5.80 15.66
N ASN A 75 -5.18 5.20 14.48
CA ASN A 75 -5.96 3.98 14.32
C ASN A 75 -5.15 2.69 14.47
N TYR A 76 -3.84 2.72 14.21
CA TYR A 76 -3.07 1.48 14.02
C TYR A 76 -1.70 1.46 14.69
N ALA A 77 -1.11 2.62 15.04
CA ALA A 77 0.18 2.60 15.70
C ALA A 77 0.06 2.08 17.14
N ILE A 78 1.12 1.47 17.64
CA ILE A 78 1.21 0.93 18.99
C ILE A 78 2.56 1.29 19.58
N ASP A 79 2.56 1.68 20.83
CA ASP A 79 3.73 1.71 21.71
C ASP A 79 4.02 0.26 22.13
N HIS A 80 4.92 -0.40 21.42
CA HIS A 80 5.22 -1.82 21.65
C HIS A 80 6.27 -2.02 22.72
N ASN A 81 7.22 -1.10 22.86
CA ASN A 81 8.26 -1.14 23.89
C ASN A 81 7.75 -0.63 25.25
N LYS A 82 6.55 -0.01 25.30
CA LYS A 82 5.86 0.50 26.51
C LYS A 82 6.61 1.63 27.23
N ASP A 83 7.25 2.49 26.47
CA ASP A 83 7.92 3.69 27.00
C ASP A 83 7.00 4.91 27.10
N ASN A 84 5.72 4.75 26.75
CA ASN A 84 4.64 5.74 26.69
C ASN A 84 4.71 6.69 25.48
N TYR A 85 5.56 6.40 24.50
CA TYR A 85 5.65 7.12 23.24
C TYR A 85 5.48 6.18 22.07
N ILE A 86 5.04 6.71 20.93
CA ILE A 86 5.01 6.00 19.65
C ILE A 86 6.11 6.62 18.77
N ASP A 87 7.26 5.95 18.68
CA ASP A 87 8.34 6.37 17.77
C ASP A 87 8.38 5.52 16.52
N LEU A 88 7.80 6.04 15.44
CA LEU A 88 7.78 5.36 14.14
C LEU A 88 9.11 5.45 13.36
N LYS A 89 10.15 6.02 13.97
CA LYS A 89 11.54 5.98 13.52
C LYS A 89 12.40 5.00 14.33
N ASP A 90 11.82 4.38 15.34
CA ASP A 90 12.39 3.23 16.05
C ASP A 90 11.76 1.92 15.55
N ASN A 91 12.58 0.90 15.40
CA ASN A 91 12.16 -0.44 14.99
C ASN A 91 11.18 -1.07 15.99
N ALA A 92 11.31 -0.77 17.29
CA ALA A 92 10.48 -1.32 18.35
C ALA A 92 9.00 -1.01 18.15
N ASP A 93 8.64 0.19 17.66
CA ASP A 93 7.26 0.59 17.42
C ASP A 93 6.89 0.54 15.94
N ALA A 94 7.80 0.91 15.06
CA ALA A 94 7.50 1.04 13.63
C ALA A 94 7.04 -0.28 13.00
N TYR A 95 7.77 -1.39 13.23
CA TYR A 95 7.39 -2.71 12.68
C TYR A 95 6.11 -3.27 13.29
N PRO A 96 5.91 -3.28 14.61
CA PRO A 96 4.66 -3.71 15.20
C PRO A 96 3.46 -2.87 14.77
N SER A 97 3.62 -1.55 14.63
CA SER A 97 2.57 -0.66 14.12
C SER A 97 2.19 -0.99 12.68
N ALA A 98 3.17 -1.20 11.79
CA ALA A 98 2.90 -1.58 10.42
C ALA A 98 2.26 -2.97 10.33
N ALA A 99 2.71 -3.94 11.15
CA ALA A 99 2.11 -5.26 11.22
C ALA A 99 0.67 -5.22 11.74
N ASN A 100 0.40 -4.40 12.78
CA ASN A 100 -0.95 -4.19 13.31
C ASN A 100 -1.85 -3.58 12.25
N TYR A 101 -1.38 -2.57 11.49
CA TYR A 101 -2.14 -1.97 10.41
C TYR A 101 -2.51 -3.02 9.35
N LEU A 102 -1.54 -3.75 8.80
CA LEU A 102 -1.80 -4.79 7.80
C LEU A 102 -2.78 -5.85 8.32
N ASN A 103 -2.62 -6.31 9.56
CA ASN A 103 -3.50 -7.29 10.18
C ASN A 103 -4.94 -6.75 10.29
N LYS A 104 -5.11 -5.52 10.77
CA LYS A 104 -6.43 -4.88 10.95
C LYS A 104 -7.17 -4.66 9.63
N ILE A 105 -6.45 -4.39 8.54
CA ILE A 105 -7.08 -4.22 7.21
C ILE A 105 -7.20 -5.54 6.44
N GLY A 106 -6.84 -6.69 7.04
CA GLY A 106 -7.19 -8.01 6.54
C GLY A 106 -6.08 -8.75 5.79
N TRP A 107 -4.79 -8.43 6.05
CA TRP A 107 -3.68 -9.19 5.47
C TRP A 107 -3.77 -10.68 5.79
N LYS A 108 -3.67 -11.51 4.78
CA LYS A 108 -3.74 -12.97 4.90
C LYS A 108 -2.34 -13.58 4.82
N LYS A 109 -1.94 -14.26 5.88
CA LYS A 109 -0.66 -14.99 5.91
C LYS A 109 -0.64 -16.03 4.81
N ASN A 110 0.49 -16.14 4.10
CA ASN A 110 0.73 -17.09 3.01
C ASN A 110 -0.12 -16.92 1.74
N GLU A 111 -1.03 -15.96 1.67
CA GLU A 111 -1.68 -15.65 0.40
C GLU A 111 -0.73 -14.84 -0.50
N PRO A 112 -0.58 -15.21 -1.79
CA PRO A 112 0.21 -14.41 -2.73
C PRO A 112 -0.45 -13.05 -2.98
N CYS A 113 0.35 -12.07 -3.42
CA CYS A 113 -0.23 -10.81 -3.92
C CYS A 113 -0.65 -10.93 -5.39
N PHE A 114 0.22 -11.46 -6.23
CA PHE A 114 0.00 -11.54 -7.67
C PHE A 114 0.89 -12.58 -8.37
N TYR A 115 0.52 -12.91 -9.60
CA TYR A 115 1.39 -13.58 -10.58
C TYR A 115 1.32 -12.85 -11.91
N LYS A 116 2.47 -12.71 -12.59
CA LYS A 116 2.54 -12.16 -13.95
C LYS A 116 1.95 -13.18 -14.92
N ILE A 117 1.09 -12.71 -15.82
CA ILE A 117 0.40 -13.54 -16.81
C ILE A 117 0.51 -12.94 -18.21
N GLU A 118 0.26 -13.78 -19.21
CA GLU A 118 0.11 -13.38 -20.60
C GLU A 118 -1.34 -13.56 -21.03
N LEU A 119 -1.94 -12.50 -21.58
CA LEU A 119 -3.36 -12.50 -21.93
C LEU A 119 -3.58 -12.80 -23.42
N ASN A 120 -4.67 -13.51 -23.72
CA ASN A 120 -5.21 -13.62 -25.06
C ASN A 120 -5.94 -12.33 -25.45
N GLU A 121 -5.91 -11.98 -26.73
CA GLU A 121 -6.57 -10.76 -27.26
C GLU A 121 -8.10 -10.78 -27.12
N ASN A 122 -8.70 -11.96 -27.03
CA ASN A 122 -10.14 -12.15 -26.88
C ASN A 122 -10.66 -11.92 -25.45
N ILE A 123 -9.81 -11.46 -24.51
CA ILE A 123 -10.27 -11.12 -23.16
C ILE A 123 -11.21 -9.92 -23.18
N PRO A 124 -12.39 -10.00 -22.55
CA PRO A 124 -13.28 -8.85 -22.46
C PRO A 124 -12.67 -7.70 -21.64
N LYS A 125 -12.72 -6.49 -22.17
CA LYS A 125 -12.18 -5.26 -21.52
C LYS A 125 -12.69 -5.06 -20.09
N LYS A 126 -13.93 -5.48 -19.78
CA LYS A 126 -14.53 -5.40 -18.43
C LYS A 126 -13.79 -6.18 -17.35
N PHE A 127 -12.89 -7.09 -17.71
CA PHE A 127 -12.06 -7.84 -16.77
C PHE A 127 -10.72 -7.18 -16.48
N LEU A 128 -10.35 -6.16 -17.23
CA LEU A 128 -9.08 -5.45 -17.09
C LEU A 128 -9.23 -4.28 -16.12
N ASN A 129 -8.47 -4.30 -15.05
CA ASN A 129 -8.40 -3.21 -14.08
C ASN A 129 -7.16 -2.36 -14.37
N THR A 130 -7.36 -1.09 -14.72
CA THR A 130 -6.31 -0.11 -15.00
C THR A 130 -6.20 0.94 -13.88
N SER A 131 -7.15 0.95 -12.95
CA SER A 131 -7.24 1.93 -11.86
C SER A 131 -7.08 1.30 -10.49
N ALA A 132 -6.30 1.97 -9.63
CA ALA A 132 -6.12 1.59 -8.24
C ALA A 132 -7.29 2.03 -7.31
N LYS A 133 -8.28 2.77 -7.81
CA LYS A 133 -9.40 3.24 -6.98
C LYS A 133 -10.28 2.11 -6.48
N LYS A 134 -10.51 1.13 -7.32
CA LYS A 134 -11.28 -0.07 -7.00
C LYS A 134 -10.92 -1.18 -7.99
N ILE A 135 -10.66 -2.37 -7.50
CA ILE A 135 -10.52 -3.57 -8.32
C ILE A 135 -11.91 -4.16 -8.56
N HIS A 136 -12.24 -4.35 -9.82
CA HIS A 136 -13.54 -4.85 -10.28
C HIS A 136 -13.41 -6.25 -10.86
N SER A 137 -14.56 -6.87 -11.12
CA SER A 137 -14.67 -8.11 -11.91
C SER A 137 -13.89 -9.29 -11.32
N LYS A 138 -13.84 -9.38 -9.96
CA LYS A 138 -13.32 -10.58 -9.30
C LYS A 138 -14.11 -11.82 -9.70
N LYS A 139 -13.42 -12.89 -10.04
CA LYS A 139 -13.97 -14.20 -10.38
C LYS A 139 -13.07 -15.31 -9.87
N LYS A 140 -13.61 -16.54 -9.88
CA LYS A 140 -12.81 -17.73 -9.64
C LYS A 140 -11.69 -17.84 -10.67
N LEU A 141 -10.49 -18.25 -10.26
CA LEU A 141 -9.31 -18.40 -11.12
C LEU A 141 -9.62 -19.21 -12.38
N LYS A 142 -10.33 -20.33 -12.24
CA LYS A 142 -10.77 -21.16 -13.37
C LYS A 142 -11.54 -20.42 -14.46
N SER A 143 -12.26 -19.34 -14.09
CA SER A 143 -13.04 -18.54 -15.04
C SER A 143 -12.17 -17.75 -16.02
N PHE A 144 -10.89 -17.53 -15.66
CA PHE A 144 -9.92 -16.82 -16.49
C PHE A 144 -9.05 -17.75 -17.35
N LYS A 145 -9.10 -19.08 -17.14
CA LYS A 145 -8.25 -20.08 -17.81
C LYS A 145 -8.17 -19.90 -19.32
N LYS A 146 -9.31 -19.69 -19.99
CA LYS A 146 -9.37 -19.48 -21.45
C LYS A 146 -8.79 -18.17 -21.97
N TYR A 147 -8.49 -17.22 -21.07
CA TYR A 147 -7.96 -15.90 -21.41
C TYR A 147 -6.47 -15.76 -21.09
N ILE A 148 -5.84 -16.74 -20.42
CA ILE A 148 -4.45 -16.72 -20.00
C ILE A 148 -3.64 -17.72 -20.84
N LYS A 149 -2.68 -17.22 -21.62
CA LYS A 149 -1.82 -18.05 -22.49
C LYS A 149 -0.93 -19.00 -21.69
N ASN A 150 -0.30 -18.47 -20.64
CA ASN A 150 0.63 -19.20 -19.77
C ASN A 150 -0.04 -19.74 -18.49
N TYR A 151 -1.29 -20.19 -18.57
CA TYR A 151 -2.07 -20.61 -17.39
C TYR A 151 -1.40 -21.73 -16.57
N SER A 152 -0.54 -22.54 -17.19
CA SER A 152 0.18 -23.63 -16.51
C SER A 152 1.00 -23.17 -15.30
N ILE A 153 1.48 -21.93 -15.28
CA ILE A 153 2.20 -21.35 -14.13
C ILE A 153 1.34 -21.19 -12.88
N LEU A 154 0.02 -21.30 -13.01
CA LEU A 154 -0.96 -21.14 -11.94
C LEU A 154 -1.55 -22.48 -11.45
N ASN A 155 -1.13 -23.62 -12.01
CA ASN A 155 -1.72 -24.93 -11.73
C ASN A 155 -1.57 -25.41 -10.27
N PHE A 156 -0.66 -24.82 -9.51
CA PHE A 156 -0.49 -25.09 -8.07
C PHE A 156 -1.46 -24.31 -7.18
N LEU A 157 -2.24 -23.40 -7.75
CA LEU A 157 -3.21 -22.59 -7.02
C LEU A 157 -4.59 -23.25 -7.01
N ASP A 158 -5.38 -22.98 -5.98
CA ASP A 158 -6.79 -23.37 -5.96
C ASP A 158 -7.57 -22.63 -7.05
N GLU A 159 -8.12 -23.36 -8.00
CA GLU A 159 -8.92 -22.83 -9.11
C GLU A 159 -10.19 -22.10 -8.65
N ASN A 160 -10.62 -22.29 -7.40
CA ASN A 160 -11.76 -21.59 -6.80
C ASN A 160 -11.34 -20.30 -6.09
N HIS A 161 -10.08 -19.95 -6.05
CA HIS A 161 -9.62 -18.66 -5.48
C HIS A 161 -10.23 -17.49 -6.25
N ASN A 162 -10.70 -16.48 -5.51
CA ASN A 162 -11.21 -15.26 -6.13
C ASN A 162 -10.04 -14.36 -6.50
N VAL A 163 -9.97 -13.98 -7.76
CA VAL A 163 -8.87 -13.18 -8.33
C VAL A 163 -9.41 -12.12 -9.27
N ALA A 164 -8.59 -11.14 -9.58
CA ALA A 164 -8.85 -10.15 -10.62
C ALA A 164 -7.64 -10.03 -11.55
N ILE A 165 -7.81 -9.38 -12.69
CA ILE A 165 -6.73 -9.09 -13.64
C ILE A 165 -6.47 -7.58 -13.62
N ILE A 166 -5.21 -7.18 -13.49
CA ILE A 166 -4.78 -5.79 -13.64
C ILE A 166 -3.85 -5.64 -14.85
N THR A 167 -3.94 -4.48 -15.50
CA THR A 167 -3.04 -4.02 -16.56
C THR A 167 -2.58 -2.60 -16.18
N PRO A 168 -1.47 -2.47 -15.40
CA PRO A 168 -1.15 -1.26 -14.66
C PRO A 168 -0.66 -0.10 -15.52
N ASP A 169 -0.23 -0.36 -16.77
CA ASP A 169 0.46 0.62 -17.59
C ASP A 169 -0.44 1.34 -18.59
N LYS A 170 -1.58 0.76 -18.93
CA LYS A 170 -2.43 1.21 -20.02
C LYS A 170 -2.80 2.70 -19.99
N ASP A 171 -3.16 3.22 -18.81
CA ASP A 171 -3.63 4.59 -18.67
C ASP A 171 -2.57 5.54 -18.05
N ILE A 172 -1.34 5.06 -17.90
CA ILE A 172 -0.25 5.77 -17.24
C ILE A 172 0.90 6.04 -18.20
N ILE A 173 1.24 5.06 -19.05
CA ILE A 173 2.33 5.19 -20.02
C ILE A 173 1.74 5.49 -21.40
N PRO A 174 2.10 6.61 -22.04
CA PRO A 174 1.70 6.88 -23.42
C PRO A 174 2.16 5.75 -24.35
N GLY A 175 1.24 5.22 -25.15
CA GLY A 175 1.51 4.12 -26.08
C GLY A 175 1.65 2.73 -25.46
N ALA A 176 1.41 2.57 -24.14
CA ALA A 176 1.45 1.26 -23.50
C ALA A 176 0.39 0.31 -24.07
N GLU A 177 0.79 -0.94 -24.26
CA GLU A 177 -0.10 -2.01 -24.70
C GLU A 177 -1.21 -2.25 -23.66
N THR A 178 -2.41 -2.55 -24.15
CA THR A 178 -3.58 -2.76 -23.28
C THR A 178 -3.46 -4.04 -22.45
N LEU A 179 -2.76 -5.06 -22.95
CA LEU A 179 -2.73 -6.40 -22.38
C LEU A 179 -1.37 -6.78 -21.78
N ASN A 180 -0.38 -5.89 -21.83
CA ASN A 180 0.98 -6.15 -21.35
C ASN A 180 1.58 -4.88 -20.69
N PRO A 181 2.13 -4.96 -19.48
CA PRO A 181 2.14 -6.14 -18.62
C PRO A 181 0.76 -6.42 -18.01
N ALA A 182 0.48 -7.70 -17.75
CA ALA A 182 -0.73 -8.13 -17.08
C ALA A 182 -0.42 -9.02 -15.88
N TYR A 183 -1.25 -8.92 -14.84
CA TYR A 183 -1.09 -9.68 -13.62
C TYR A 183 -2.44 -10.18 -13.13
N ILE A 184 -2.46 -11.39 -12.60
CA ILE A 184 -3.55 -11.88 -11.77
C ILE A 184 -3.24 -11.50 -10.32
N VAL A 185 -4.22 -10.92 -9.63
CA VAL A 185 -4.05 -10.36 -8.28
C VAL A 185 -5.02 -10.99 -7.30
N PHE A 186 -4.58 -11.12 -6.04
CA PHE A 186 -5.28 -11.71 -4.90
C PHE A 186 -5.66 -10.64 -3.88
N ASP A 187 -6.34 -11.04 -2.80
CA ASP A 187 -6.81 -10.09 -1.79
C ASP A 187 -5.66 -9.31 -1.15
N ASN A 188 -4.50 -9.95 -0.88
CA ASN A 188 -3.35 -9.23 -0.32
C ASN A 188 -2.82 -8.09 -1.20
N TYR A 189 -2.99 -8.17 -2.52
CA TYR A 189 -2.68 -7.07 -3.42
C TYR A 189 -3.58 -5.85 -3.15
N GLU A 190 -4.87 -6.08 -2.92
CA GLU A 190 -5.82 -5.01 -2.61
C GLU A 190 -5.59 -4.41 -1.21
N ILE A 191 -5.08 -5.21 -0.27
CA ILE A 191 -4.64 -4.70 1.03
C ILE A 191 -3.53 -3.66 0.86
N ILE A 192 -2.55 -3.91 0.01
CA ILE A 192 -1.50 -2.92 -0.28
C ILE A 192 -2.06 -1.67 -0.99
N LEU A 193 -3.12 -1.81 -1.81
CA LEU A 193 -3.79 -0.63 -2.40
C LEU A 193 -4.53 0.24 -1.36
N GLN A 194 -4.89 -0.30 -0.19
CA GLN A 194 -5.42 0.51 0.91
C GLN A 194 -4.32 1.36 1.55
N TRP A 195 -3.09 0.86 1.58
CA TRP A 195 -1.92 1.61 2.02
C TRP A 195 -1.60 2.76 1.07
N ASN A 196 -1.44 2.44 -0.20
CA ASN A 196 -1.16 3.42 -1.25
C ASN A 196 -1.93 3.05 -2.54
N ARG A 197 -2.77 3.96 -3.01
CA ARG A 197 -3.64 3.78 -4.18
C ARG A 197 -2.87 3.88 -5.50
N SER A 198 -1.85 3.04 -5.66
CA SER A 198 -1.08 2.91 -6.88
C SER A 198 -0.89 1.43 -7.24
N LEU A 199 -1.32 1.01 -8.43
CA LEU A 199 -1.13 -0.37 -8.90
C LEU A 199 0.36 -0.73 -8.94
N ARG A 200 1.21 0.19 -9.36
CA ARG A 200 2.66 -0.03 -9.44
C ARG A 200 3.32 -0.08 -8.06
N PHE A 201 2.86 0.74 -7.11
CA PHE A 201 3.33 0.66 -5.73
C PHE A 201 3.07 -0.73 -5.15
N ALA A 202 1.84 -1.23 -5.28
CA ALA A 202 1.48 -2.55 -4.79
C ALA A 202 2.31 -3.68 -5.45
N LEU A 203 2.57 -3.59 -6.77
CA LEU A 203 3.47 -4.52 -7.46
C LEU A 203 4.89 -4.45 -6.90
N ALA A 204 5.44 -3.25 -6.69
CA ALA A 204 6.79 -3.06 -6.17
C ALA A 204 6.94 -3.63 -4.75
N VAL A 205 6.00 -3.33 -3.85
CA VAL A 205 5.98 -3.84 -2.47
C VAL A 205 5.94 -5.37 -2.46
N CYS A 206 5.03 -5.97 -3.22
CA CYS A 206 4.87 -7.41 -3.24
C CYS A 206 6.07 -8.12 -3.91
N THR A 207 6.65 -7.52 -4.96
CA THR A 207 7.87 -8.04 -5.58
C THR A 207 9.04 -8.02 -4.61
N LEU A 208 9.23 -6.90 -3.89
CA LEU A 208 10.30 -6.79 -2.90
C LEU A 208 10.09 -7.78 -1.75
N LYS A 209 8.85 -7.95 -1.27
CA LYS A 209 8.50 -8.95 -0.25
C LYS A 209 8.90 -10.37 -0.69
N ASP A 210 8.59 -10.74 -1.94
CA ASP A 210 8.90 -12.08 -2.45
C ASP A 210 10.40 -12.29 -2.64
N LYS A 211 11.14 -11.27 -3.11
CA LYS A 211 12.60 -11.32 -3.18
C LYS A 211 13.24 -11.53 -1.81
N ILE A 212 12.86 -10.72 -0.81
CA ILE A 212 13.38 -10.85 0.56
C ILE A 212 13.10 -12.26 1.11
N LYS A 213 11.88 -12.79 0.91
CA LYS A 213 11.51 -14.14 1.37
C LYS A 213 12.35 -15.26 0.76
N ASN A 214 12.81 -15.07 -0.47
CA ASN A 214 13.57 -16.10 -1.20
C ASN A 214 15.07 -16.06 -0.90
N GLU A 215 15.56 -14.97 -0.29
CA GLU A 215 16.98 -14.79 0.07
C GLU A 215 17.29 -15.05 1.56
N ILE A 216 16.23 -15.25 2.38
CA ILE A 216 16.30 -15.66 3.79
C ILE A 216 15.89 -17.12 3.93
#